data_e3349662c62c670538f3393371d5914a
#
_entry.id   e3349662c62c670538f3393371d5914a
#
_cell.length_a   1.000
_cell.length_b   1.000
_cell.length_c   1.000
_cell.angle_alpha   90.00
_cell.angle_beta   90.00
_cell.angle_gamma   90.00
#
_symmetry.space_group_name_H-M   'P 1'
#
loop_
_entity.id
_entity.type
_entity.pdbx_description
1 polymer ?
#
loop_
_entity_poly.entity_id
_entity_poly.type
_entity_poly.pdbx_seq_one_letter_code
_entity_poly.pdbx_strand_id
1 'polypeptide(L)'
;KWILQAELFNELYRWVRADWKKIKQATNSYREAEKYYGVVRDFLKAAKLAWGDTWANDGYMATKPVTLKAMIRVCADLARVDADPADGRVQRWEARLSPWSEQQRAFKSEGFYERFPAKGEVERVARIHRDLARAAGIEVKSTAKNG
;
A
#
# COMPACT_ATOMS: atom_id res chain seq x y z
N LYS A 1 -7.34 4.37 16.79
CA LYS A 1 -8.14 3.53 15.87
C LYS A 1 -8.96 4.35 14.90
N TRP A 2 -9.71 5.31 15.43
CA TRP A 2 -10.57 6.15 14.59
C TRP A 2 -9.76 6.93 13.57
N ILE A 3 -8.65 7.51 14.03
CA ILE A 3 -7.77 8.29 13.16
C ILE A 3 -7.23 7.41 12.04
N LEU A 4 -6.82 6.20 12.38
CA LEU A 4 -6.28 5.28 11.39
C LEU A 4 -7.30 4.93 10.32
N GLN A 5 -8.55 4.65 10.73
CA GLN A 5 -9.60 4.33 9.77
C GLN A 5 -9.85 5.48 8.80
N ALA A 6 -9.89 6.71 9.33
CA ALA A 6 -10.09 7.88 8.48
C ALA A 6 -8.94 8.07 7.50
N GLU A 7 -7.71 7.87 7.95
CA GLU A 7 -6.54 8.01 7.10
C GLU A 7 -6.50 6.97 6.01
N LEU A 8 -6.82 5.72 6.34
CA LEU A 8 -6.91 4.66 5.34
C LEU A 8 -8.02 4.93 4.34
N PHE A 9 -9.17 5.40 4.83
CA PHE A 9 -10.27 5.75 3.96
C PHE A 9 -9.85 6.81 2.94
N ASN A 10 -9.12 7.82 3.40
CA ASN A 10 -8.66 8.88 2.51
C ASN A 10 -7.72 8.37 1.42
N GLU A 11 -6.82 7.46 1.75
CA GLU A 11 -5.93 6.86 0.76
C GLU A 11 -6.68 5.99 -0.23
N LEU A 12 -7.65 5.21 0.25
CA LEU A 12 -8.49 4.40 -0.62
C LEU A 12 -9.34 5.29 -1.53
N TYR A 13 -9.91 6.35 -0.98
CA TYR A 13 -10.70 7.30 -1.74
C TYR A 13 -9.88 7.95 -2.85
N ARG A 14 -8.65 8.31 -2.56
CA ARG A 14 -7.74 8.89 -3.53
C ARG A 14 -7.53 7.95 -4.72
N TRP A 15 -7.35 6.67 -4.45
CA TRP A 15 -7.18 5.67 -5.50
C TRP A 15 -8.46 5.48 -6.30
N VAL A 16 -9.57 5.25 -5.61
CA VAL A 16 -10.87 5.04 -6.26
C VAL A 16 -11.27 6.26 -7.08
N ARG A 17 -10.99 7.46 -6.56
CA ARG A 17 -11.31 8.70 -7.26
C ARG A 17 -10.57 8.79 -8.60
N ALA A 18 -9.34 8.33 -8.65
CA ALA A 18 -8.59 8.34 -9.90
C ALA A 18 -9.26 7.49 -10.98
N ASP A 19 -9.96 6.44 -10.56
CA ASP A 19 -10.65 5.53 -11.47
C ASP A 19 -12.16 5.83 -11.56
N TRP A 20 -12.61 6.94 -10.98
CA TRP A 20 -14.03 7.23 -10.84
C TRP A 20 -14.80 7.21 -12.15
N LYS A 21 -14.21 7.73 -13.23
CA LYS A 21 -14.86 7.73 -14.52
C LYS A 21 -15.20 6.32 -14.99
N LYS A 22 -14.27 5.39 -14.81
CA LYS A 22 -14.49 4.00 -15.17
C LYS A 22 -15.62 3.38 -14.35
N ILE A 23 -15.63 3.69 -13.06
CA ILE A 23 -16.66 3.16 -12.15
C ILE A 23 -18.04 3.70 -12.52
N LYS A 24 -18.13 5.00 -12.80
CA LYS A 24 -19.41 5.63 -13.17
C LYS A 24 -19.97 5.09 -14.47
N GLN A 25 -19.11 4.73 -15.41
CA GLN A 25 -19.52 4.23 -16.72
C GLN A 25 -19.80 2.73 -16.72
N ALA A 26 -19.48 2.04 -15.63
CA ALA A 26 -19.71 0.62 -15.54
C ALA A 26 -21.20 0.33 -15.45
N THR A 27 -21.62 -0.79 -16.05
CA THR A 27 -23.01 -1.23 -16.01
C THR A 27 -23.51 -1.43 -14.58
N ASN A 28 -22.62 -1.84 -13.68
CA ASN A 28 -22.95 -2.05 -12.28
C ASN A 28 -21.84 -1.44 -11.41
N SER A 29 -22.04 -0.19 -10.99
CA SER A 29 -21.06 0.54 -10.20
C SER A 29 -20.82 -0.07 -8.82
N TYR A 30 -21.84 -0.69 -8.22
CA TYR A 30 -21.68 -1.39 -6.94
C TYR A 30 -20.70 -2.55 -7.08
N ARG A 31 -20.84 -3.33 -8.13
CA ARG A 31 -19.95 -4.46 -8.38
C ARG A 31 -18.51 -3.99 -8.61
N GLU A 32 -18.35 -2.88 -9.31
CA GLU A 32 -17.00 -2.32 -9.50
C GLU A 32 -16.38 -1.89 -8.19
N ALA A 33 -17.17 -1.24 -7.31
CA ALA A 33 -16.68 -0.85 -5.99
C ALA A 33 -16.28 -2.07 -5.15
N GLU A 34 -17.02 -3.16 -5.23
CA GLU A 34 -16.71 -4.41 -4.53
C GLU A 34 -15.34 -4.97 -4.93
N LYS A 35 -14.94 -4.77 -6.18
CA LYS A 35 -13.64 -5.24 -6.65
C LYS A 35 -12.51 -4.57 -5.88
N TYR A 36 -12.65 -3.28 -5.60
CA TYR A 36 -11.65 -2.55 -4.81
C TYR A 36 -11.54 -3.12 -3.41
N TYR A 37 -12.67 -3.43 -2.81
CA TYR A 37 -12.68 -4.04 -1.48
C TYR A 37 -11.92 -5.37 -1.48
N GLY A 38 -12.20 -6.23 -2.45
CA GLY A 38 -11.52 -7.51 -2.58
C GLY A 38 -10.03 -7.38 -2.80
N VAL A 39 -9.64 -6.41 -3.63
CA VAL A 39 -8.23 -6.13 -3.90
C VAL A 39 -7.51 -5.71 -2.62
N VAL A 40 -8.07 -4.76 -1.87
CA VAL A 40 -7.47 -4.27 -0.63
C VAL A 40 -7.39 -5.38 0.41
N ARG A 41 -8.46 -6.16 0.55
CA ARG A 41 -8.47 -7.29 1.49
C ARG A 41 -7.34 -8.28 1.18
N ASP A 42 -7.21 -8.66 -0.08
CA ASP A 42 -6.19 -9.62 -0.49
C ASP A 42 -4.79 -9.04 -0.31
N PHE A 43 -4.64 -7.75 -0.61
CA PHE A 43 -3.37 -7.07 -0.39
C PHE A 43 -2.97 -7.09 1.08
N LEU A 44 -3.90 -6.73 1.97
CA LEU A 44 -3.57 -6.68 3.40
C LEU A 44 -3.23 -8.06 3.94
N LYS A 45 -3.88 -9.11 3.45
CA LYS A 45 -3.51 -10.49 3.81
C LYS A 45 -2.09 -10.81 3.36
N ALA A 46 -1.76 -10.46 2.12
CA ALA A 46 -0.42 -10.71 1.58
C ALA A 46 0.64 -9.90 2.32
N ALA A 47 0.34 -8.64 2.63
CA ALA A 47 1.27 -7.78 3.36
C ALA A 47 1.53 -8.30 4.77
N LYS A 48 0.48 -8.75 5.44
CA LYS A 48 0.63 -9.32 6.79
C LYS A 48 1.56 -10.53 6.75
N LEU A 49 1.40 -11.39 5.77
CA LEU A 49 2.27 -12.56 5.61
C LEU A 49 3.71 -12.14 5.31
N ALA A 50 3.89 -11.13 4.48
CA ALA A 50 5.24 -10.66 4.12
C ALA A 50 5.95 -10.02 5.31
N TRP A 51 5.24 -9.23 6.12
CA TRP A 51 5.84 -8.59 7.29
C TRP A 51 6.07 -9.55 8.45
N GLY A 52 5.29 -10.63 8.54
CA GLY A 52 5.45 -11.60 9.63
C GLY A 52 5.28 -10.98 11.01
N ASP A 53 6.22 -11.24 11.89
CA ASP A 53 6.14 -10.81 13.29
C ASP A 53 6.20 -9.30 13.50
N THR A 54 6.55 -8.54 12.47
CA THR A 54 6.55 -7.07 12.57
C THR A 54 5.15 -6.50 12.40
N TRP A 55 4.22 -7.27 11.87
CA TRP A 55 2.85 -6.83 11.67
C TRP A 55 2.17 -6.61 13.02
N ALA A 56 1.55 -5.45 13.18
CA ALA A 56 0.85 -5.07 14.42
C ALA A 56 1.74 -5.09 15.68
N ASN A 57 3.04 -4.98 15.50
CA ASN A 57 4.01 -4.98 16.59
C ASN A 57 4.45 -3.53 16.86
N ASP A 58 4.25 -3.03 18.08
CA ASP A 58 4.55 -1.65 18.43
C ASP A 58 6.02 -1.28 18.31
N GLY A 59 6.89 -2.28 18.32
CA GLY A 59 8.33 -2.05 18.10
C GLY A 59 8.67 -1.71 16.65
N TYR A 60 7.67 -1.76 15.77
CA TYR A 60 7.85 -1.53 14.34
C TYR A 60 6.77 -0.60 13.81
N MET A 61 7.07 0.04 12.71
CA MET A 61 6.18 1.01 12.08
C MET A 61 5.33 0.42 10.95
N ALA A 62 5.39 -0.89 10.74
CA ALA A 62 4.72 -1.52 9.60
C ALA A 62 3.22 -1.24 9.54
N THR A 63 2.54 -1.23 10.69
CA THR A 63 1.10 -0.99 10.71
C THR A 63 0.72 0.39 11.26
N LYS A 64 1.69 1.29 11.37
CA LYS A 64 1.39 2.67 11.76
C LYS A 64 0.86 3.44 10.54
N PRO A 65 0.08 4.50 10.77
CA PRO A 65 -0.59 5.23 9.67
C PRO A 65 0.32 5.61 8.51
N VAL A 66 1.51 6.12 8.79
CA VAL A 66 2.41 6.58 7.73
C VAL A 66 2.81 5.44 6.80
N THR A 67 3.09 4.26 7.35
CA THR A 67 3.46 3.09 6.54
C THR A 67 2.25 2.48 5.85
N LEU A 68 1.11 2.41 6.55
CA LEU A 68 -0.11 1.87 5.97
C LEU A 68 -0.55 2.69 4.75
N LYS A 69 -0.44 4.02 4.83
CA LYS A 69 -0.75 4.87 3.68
C LYS A 69 0.14 4.53 2.50
N ALA A 70 1.44 4.37 2.75
CA ALA A 70 2.38 4.00 1.70
C ALA A 70 2.05 2.62 1.13
N MET A 71 1.68 1.67 1.98
CA MET A 71 1.33 0.32 1.52
C MET A 71 0.08 0.32 0.64
N ILE A 72 -0.92 1.15 0.97
CA ILE A 72 -2.12 1.24 0.12
C ILE A 72 -1.76 1.74 -1.27
N ARG A 73 -0.76 2.61 -1.39
CA ARG A 73 -0.28 3.04 -2.70
C ARG A 73 0.39 1.90 -3.45
N VAL A 74 1.12 1.03 -2.74
CA VAL A 74 1.68 -0.19 -3.34
C VAL A 74 0.54 -1.11 -3.81
N CYS A 75 -0.52 -1.20 -3.02
CA CYS A 75 -1.70 -1.98 -3.40
C CYS A 75 -2.26 -1.50 -4.75
N ALA A 76 -2.41 -0.19 -4.91
CA ALA A 76 -2.89 0.38 -6.16
C ALA A 76 -1.94 0.07 -7.33
N ASP A 77 -0.64 0.12 -7.07
CA ASP A 77 0.37 -0.21 -8.08
C ASP A 77 0.25 -1.68 -8.51
N LEU A 78 0.11 -2.58 -7.55
CA LEU A 78 -0.07 -4.01 -7.84
C LEU A 78 -1.32 -4.26 -8.64
N ALA A 79 -2.41 -3.59 -8.27
CA ALA A 79 -3.68 -3.75 -8.98
C ALA A 79 -3.58 -3.33 -10.44
N ARG A 80 -2.72 -2.36 -10.74
CA ARG A 80 -2.53 -1.90 -12.12
C ARG A 80 -1.74 -2.90 -12.96
N VAL A 81 -0.79 -3.61 -12.36
CA VAL A 81 0.08 -4.52 -13.11
C VAL A 81 -0.37 -5.97 -13.07
N ASP A 82 -1.27 -6.33 -12.15
CA ASP A 82 -1.75 -7.70 -11.99
C ASP A 82 -3.10 -7.84 -12.69
N ALA A 83 -3.10 -8.40 -13.88
CA ALA A 83 -4.31 -8.63 -14.66
C ALA A 83 -4.89 -10.04 -14.44
N ASP A 84 -4.26 -10.84 -13.59
CA ASP A 84 -4.71 -12.21 -13.35
C ASP A 84 -5.98 -12.26 -12.51
N PRO A 85 -6.73 -13.37 -12.57
CA PRO A 85 -7.94 -13.51 -11.78
C PRO A 85 -7.70 -13.38 -10.28
N ALA A 86 -8.75 -13.02 -9.55
CA ALA A 86 -8.66 -12.86 -8.09
C ALA A 86 -8.24 -14.14 -7.38
N ASP A 87 -8.58 -15.30 -7.96
CA ASP A 87 -8.18 -16.57 -7.39
C ASP A 87 -6.65 -16.67 -7.39
N GLY A 88 -6.08 -17.00 -6.24
CA GLY A 88 -4.63 -17.07 -6.08
C GLY A 88 -3.93 -15.75 -5.90
N ARG A 89 -4.67 -14.64 -5.83
CA ARG A 89 -4.06 -13.31 -5.74
C ARG A 89 -3.25 -13.11 -4.46
N VAL A 90 -3.76 -13.61 -3.32
CA VAL A 90 -3.02 -13.49 -2.05
C VAL A 90 -1.64 -14.15 -2.19
N GLN A 91 -1.59 -15.35 -2.76
CA GLN A 91 -0.33 -16.07 -2.92
C GLN A 91 0.61 -15.35 -3.89
N ARG A 92 0.08 -14.86 -5.00
CA ARG A 92 0.90 -14.12 -5.96
C ARG A 92 1.48 -12.85 -5.34
N TRP A 93 0.65 -12.13 -4.59
CA TRP A 93 1.08 -10.87 -3.98
C TRP A 93 2.00 -11.11 -2.79
N GLU A 94 1.76 -12.16 -2.02
CA GLU A 94 2.70 -12.52 -0.96
C GLU A 94 4.10 -12.78 -1.54
N ALA A 95 4.18 -13.53 -2.63
CA ALA A 95 5.45 -13.79 -3.29
C ALA A 95 6.10 -12.49 -3.76
N ARG A 96 5.29 -11.56 -4.28
CA ARG A 96 5.79 -10.28 -4.77
C ARG A 96 6.30 -9.40 -3.62
N LEU A 97 5.62 -9.44 -2.48
CA LEU A 97 5.95 -8.63 -1.32
C LEU A 97 6.97 -9.29 -0.40
N SER A 98 7.37 -10.53 -0.66
CA SER A 98 8.27 -11.26 0.22
C SER A 98 9.57 -10.51 0.54
N PRO A 99 10.16 -9.70 -0.37
CA PRO A 99 11.36 -8.93 -0.02
C PRO A 99 11.16 -7.92 1.10
N TRP A 100 9.91 -7.61 1.46
CA TRP A 100 9.67 -6.72 2.60
C TRP A 100 10.20 -7.31 3.91
N SER A 101 10.32 -8.63 4.01
CA SER A 101 10.90 -9.25 5.19
C SER A 101 12.34 -8.78 5.43
N GLU A 102 13.04 -8.39 4.37
CA GLU A 102 14.40 -7.86 4.49
C GLU A 102 14.41 -6.39 4.88
N GLN A 103 13.26 -5.73 4.83
CA GLN A 103 13.13 -4.33 5.19
C GLN A 103 12.74 -4.11 6.65
N GLN A 104 12.49 -5.18 7.40
CA GLN A 104 11.98 -5.08 8.76
C GLN A 104 12.83 -4.17 9.63
N ARG A 105 14.15 -4.28 9.52
CA ARG A 105 15.06 -3.49 10.35
C ARG A 105 14.88 -1.99 10.11
N ALA A 106 14.65 -1.59 8.87
CA ALA A 106 14.44 -0.18 8.55
C ALA A 106 13.14 0.36 9.12
N PHE A 107 12.20 -0.53 9.45
CA PHE A 107 10.89 -0.15 9.97
C PHE A 107 10.76 -0.31 11.48
N LYS A 108 11.88 -0.49 12.19
CA LYS A 108 11.85 -0.41 13.64
C LYS A 108 11.38 0.99 14.05
N SER A 109 10.56 1.05 15.11
CA SER A 109 10.03 2.32 15.61
C SER A 109 11.15 3.25 16.03
N GLU A 110 12.16 2.70 16.71
CA GLU A 110 13.32 3.49 17.11
C GLU A 110 14.12 3.91 15.88
N GLY A 111 14.34 5.21 15.75
CA GLY A 111 15.14 5.76 14.65
C GLY A 111 14.40 5.79 13.31
N PHE A 112 13.11 5.53 13.31
CA PHE A 112 12.35 5.48 12.05
C PHE A 112 12.41 6.80 11.29
N TYR A 113 12.16 7.90 11.98
CA TYR A 113 12.10 9.20 11.32
C TYR A 113 13.46 9.69 10.83
N GLU A 114 14.54 9.23 11.44
CA GLU A 114 15.90 9.51 10.97
C GLU A 114 16.22 8.70 9.72
N ARG A 115 15.68 7.48 9.61
CA ARG A 115 15.89 6.67 8.42
C ARG A 115 15.03 7.10 7.24
N PHE A 116 13.88 7.73 7.53
CA PHE A 116 12.98 8.23 6.49
C PHE A 116 12.73 9.73 6.71
N PRO A 117 13.80 10.54 6.58
CA PRO A 117 13.66 11.99 6.80
C PRO A 117 12.80 12.62 5.72
N ALA A 118 11.99 13.58 6.11
CA ALA A 118 11.11 14.30 5.21
C ALA A 118 10.67 15.61 5.86
N LYS A 119 10.24 16.56 5.04
CA LYS A 119 9.74 17.84 5.54
C LYS A 119 8.41 17.69 6.24
N GLY A 120 7.61 16.68 5.84
CA GLY A 120 6.31 16.42 6.43
C GLY A 120 5.85 15.03 6.07
N GLU A 121 4.64 14.68 6.53
CA GLU A 121 4.12 13.33 6.34
C GLU A 121 3.88 12.98 4.87
N VAL A 122 3.41 13.94 4.07
CA VAL A 122 3.15 13.69 2.64
C VAL A 122 4.41 13.21 1.95
N GLU A 123 5.52 13.90 2.18
CA GLU A 123 6.80 13.54 1.58
C GLU A 123 7.30 12.19 2.11
N ARG A 124 7.11 11.96 3.40
CA ARG A 124 7.54 10.70 4.01
C ARG A 124 6.77 9.51 3.47
N VAL A 125 5.45 9.65 3.34
CA VAL A 125 4.62 8.59 2.74
C VAL A 125 5.10 8.28 1.31
N ALA A 126 5.37 9.32 0.53
CA ALA A 126 5.84 9.14 -0.85
C ALA A 126 7.18 8.40 -0.88
N ARG A 127 8.08 8.73 0.05
CA ARG A 127 9.38 8.08 0.11
C ARG A 127 9.27 6.61 0.49
N ILE A 128 8.46 6.31 1.51
CA ILE A 128 8.24 4.93 1.95
C ILE A 128 7.58 4.14 0.83
N HIS A 129 6.62 4.74 0.15
CA HIS A 129 5.96 4.11 -0.99
C HIS A 129 6.98 3.69 -2.06
N ARG A 130 7.88 4.59 -2.45
CA ARG A 130 8.89 4.26 -3.45
C ARG A 130 9.79 3.13 -2.99
N ASP A 131 10.21 3.16 -1.73
CA ASP A 131 11.11 2.14 -1.21
C ASP A 131 10.44 0.78 -1.15
N LEU A 132 9.20 0.73 -0.67
CA LEU A 132 8.45 -0.53 -0.59
C LEU A 132 8.09 -1.07 -1.97
N ALA A 133 7.71 -0.19 -2.89
CA ALA A 133 7.40 -0.61 -4.26
C ALA A 133 8.65 -1.16 -4.94
N ARG A 134 9.77 -0.48 -4.78
CA ARG A 134 11.05 -0.93 -5.36
C ARG A 134 11.45 -2.30 -4.80
N ALA A 135 11.30 -2.49 -3.50
CA ALA A 135 11.62 -3.77 -2.88
C ALA A 135 10.75 -4.89 -3.44
N ALA A 136 9.51 -4.58 -3.81
CA ALA A 136 8.59 -5.54 -4.40
C ALA A 136 8.76 -5.67 -5.92
N GLY A 137 9.77 -5.02 -6.49
CA GLY A 137 10.01 -5.09 -7.92
C GLY A 137 9.00 -4.32 -8.76
N ILE A 138 8.38 -3.31 -8.17
CA ILE A 138 7.38 -2.48 -8.84
C ILE A 138 8.02 -1.14 -9.19
N GLU A 139 7.93 -0.76 -10.46
CA GLU A 139 8.42 0.52 -10.89
C GLU A 139 7.38 1.60 -10.60
N VAL A 140 7.79 2.62 -9.86
CA VAL A 140 6.93 3.75 -9.52
C VAL A 140 7.31 4.92 -10.41
N LYS A 141 6.32 5.44 -11.15
CA LYS A 141 6.55 6.62 -11.99
C LYS A 141 6.84 7.82 -11.10
N SER A 142 7.94 8.50 -11.43
CA SER A 142 8.27 9.72 -10.71
C SER A 142 7.31 10.84 -11.12
N THR A 143 6.74 11.51 -10.13
CA THR A 143 5.94 12.71 -10.36
C THR A 143 6.75 13.96 -10.14
N ALA A 144 7.96 13.81 -9.62
CA ALA A 144 8.80 14.97 -9.26
C ALA A 144 9.14 15.85 -10.45
N LYS A 145 9.38 15.26 -11.61
CA LYS A 145 9.74 16.01 -12.79
C LYS A 145 8.60 16.81 -13.36
N ASN A 146 7.40 16.57 -12.91
CA ASN A 146 6.24 17.31 -13.34
C ASN A 146 6.00 18.54 -12.48
N GLY A 147 6.80 18.67 -11.43
CA GLY A 147 6.73 19.83 -10.57
C GLY A 147 7.60 20.95 -11.05
#